data_dc80b2506af264c3078f0c86b4a3d029
#
_entry.id   dc80b2506af264c3078f0c86b4a3d029
#
_cell.length_a   1.000
_cell.length_b   1.000
_cell.length_c   1.000
_cell.angle_alpha   90.00
_cell.angle_beta   90.00
_cell.angle_gamma   90.00
#
_symmetry.space_group_name_H-M   'P 1'
#
loop_
_entity.id
_entity.type
_entity.pdbx_description
1 polymer ?
#
loop_
_entity_poly.entity_id
_entity_poly.type
_entity_poly.pdbx_seq_one_letter_code
_entity_poly.pdbx_strand_id
1 'polypeptide(L)'
;MSGSVWERIEESRARHNVLEHPFYVRWSAGELTRKELARYAGQYRHATEALARLCNQAAEDAPETRREEIETHAADEEAHVGLWDDFVAAAGGEIGVEPTAETAECVTTWAAADGYLPELARMYAIESGQPEIARVKREGLERFYGVDGGTAGEYFRVHEEADHAHAEESRRLIEEAMSPADEDAVVEAAESAFRANWRLLDGVN
;
A
#
# COMPACT_ATOMS: atom_id res chain seq x y z
N MET A 1 -2.55 17.65 20.90
CA MET A 1 -2.39 18.35 19.61
C MET A 1 -3.78 18.55 19.02
N SER A 2 -4.14 19.78 18.65
CA SER A 2 -5.53 20.13 18.28
C SER A 2 -5.70 20.23 16.76
N GLY A 3 -5.46 19.16 16.06
CA GLY A 3 -5.83 19.04 14.65
C GLY A 3 -6.98 18.03 14.48
N SER A 4 -7.76 18.12 13.41
CA SER A 4 -8.72 17.08 13.03
C SER A 4 -8.01 15.75 12.79
N VAL A 5 -8.73 14.63 12.82
CA VAL A 5 -8.18 13.31 12.50
C VAL A 5 -7.45 13.33 11.15
N TRP A 6 -8.06 13.92 10.14
CA TRP A 6 -7.47 14.00 8.79
C TRP A 6 -6.21 14.86 8.73
N GLU A 7 -6.14 15.99 9.45
CA GLU A 7 -4.91 16.79 9.54
C GLU A 7 -3.77 16.00 10.20
N ARG A 8 -4.06 15.21 11.24
CA ARG A 8 -3.08 14.34 11.92
C ARG A 8 -2.60 13.21 10.99
N ILE A 9 -3.51 12.59 10.23
CA ILE A 9 -3.16 11.56 9.25
C ILE A 9 -2.30 12.14 8.13
N GLU A 10 -2.65 13.31 7.58
CA GLU A 10 -1.87 13.98 6.53
C GLU A 10 -0.48 14.42 7.03
N GLU A 11 -0.37 14.90 8.26
CA GLU A 11 0.94 15.19 8.87
C GLU A 11 1.79 13.92 9.00
N SER A 12 1.18 12.78 9.33
CA SER A 12 1.88 11.50 9.40
C SER A 12 2.31 11.02 8.02
N ARG A 13 1.43 11.11 7.02
CA ARG A 13 1.75 10.82 5.61
C ARG A 13 2.93 11.64 5.11
N ALA A 14 2.94 12.94 5.41
CA ALA A 14 4.05 13.82 5.03
C ALA A 14 5.38 13.42 5.68
N ARG A 15 5.37 12.98 6.95
CA ARG A 15 6.59 12.50 7.63
C ARG A 15 7.14 11.19 7.08
N HIS A 16 6.28 10.35 6.49
CA HIS A 16 6.63 9.04 5.96
C HIS A 16 6.38 8.95 4.45
N ASN A 17 6.51 10.07 3.73
CA ASN A 17 6.33 10.10 2.30
C ASN A 17 7.38 9.23 1.61
N VAL A 18 6.99 8.04 1.18
CA VAL A 18 7.90 7.04 0.58
C VAL A 18 8.59 7.54 -0.69
N LEU A 19 8.03 8.52 -1.40
CA LEU A 19 8.69 9.13 -2.56
C LEU A 19 9.95 9.92 -2.19
N GLU A 20 10.09 10.31 -0.92
CA GLU A 20 11.30 10.95 -0.38
C GLU A 20 12.30 9.92 0.19
N HIS A 21 11.91 8.64 0.26
CA HIS A 21 12.82 7.58 0.68
C HIS A 21 13.97 7.41 -0.31
N PRO A 22 15.23 7.20 0.16
CA PRO A 22 16.39 7.05 -0.73
C PRO A 22 16.20 6.01 -1.84
N PHE A 23 15.46 4.94 -1.59
CA PHE A 23 15.13 3.93 -2.58
C PHE A 23 14.35 4.53 -3.78
N TYR A 24 13.25 5.29 -3.52
CA TYR A 24 12.47 5.89 -4.61
C TYR A 24 13.14 7.11 -5.25
N VAL A 25 13.98 7.83 -4.51
CA VAL A 25 14.84 8.86 -5.10
C VAL A 25 15.78 8.24 -6.14
N ARG A 26 16.42 7.11 -5.83
CA ARG A 26 17.25 6.34 -6.76
C ARG A 26 16.45 5.72 -7.90
N TRP A 27 15.24 5.24 -7.61
CA TRP A 27 14.30 4.74 -8.63
C TRP A 27 14.04 5.78 -9.70
N SER A 28 13.64 6.98 -9.29
CA SER A 28 13.29 8.10 -10.18
C SER A 28 14.51 8.68 -10.93
N ALA A 29 15.71 8.45 -10.42
CA ALA A 29 16.96 8.82 -11.09
C ALA A 29 17.50 7.73 -12.05
N GLY A 30 16.89 6.53 -12.06
CA GLY A 30 17.37 5.38 -12.85
C GLY A 30 18.66 4.76 -12.30
N GLU A 31 18.90 4.90 -11.00
CA GLU A 31 20.13 4.47 -10.33
C GLU A 31 20.04 3.07 -9.69
N LEU A 32 18.87 2.43 -9.72
CA LEU A 32 18.74 1.05 -9.23
C LEU A 32 19.33 0.06 -10.24
N THR A 33 20.05 -0.90 -9.70
CA THR A 33 20.48 -2.06 -10.49
C THR A 33 19.30 -3.02 -10.73
N ARG A 34 19.41 -3.86 -11.76
CA ARG A 34 18.41 -4.92 -11.99
C ARG A 34 18.23 -5.85 -10.80
N LYS A 35 19.30 -6.09 -10.03
CA LYS A 35 19.22 -6.93 -8.82
C LYS A 35 18.43 -6.26 -7.69
N GLU A 36 18.59 -4.96 -7.50
CA GLU A 36 17.81 -4.19 -6.52
C GLU A 36 16.34 -4.12 -6.91
N LEU A 37 16.05 -3.90 -8.20
CA LEU A 37 14.69 -3.92 -8.73
C LEU A 37 14.02 -5.29 -8.52
N ALA A 38 14.72 -6.37 -8.85
CA ALA A 38 14.25 -7.75 -8.66
C ALA A 38 14.01 -8.06 -7.17
N ARG A 39 14.92 -7.64 -6.28
CA ARG A 39 14.77 -7.80 -4.83
C ARG A 39 13.55 -7.05 -4.31
N TYR A 40 13.39 -5.79 -4.72
CA TYR A 40 12.22 -4.99 -4.35
C TYR A 40 10.93 -5.66 -4.80
N ALA A 41 10.86 -6.10 -6.06
CA ALA A 41 9.67 -6.74 -6.61
C ALA A 41 9.25 -7.97 -5.78
N GLY A 42 10.18 -8.85 -5.43
CA GLY A 42 9.90 -10.03 -4.59
C GLY A 42 9.53 -9.66 -3.15
N GLN A 43 10.19 -8.67 -2.55
CA GLN A 43 9.89 -8.28 -1.17
C GLN A 43 8.55 -7.53 -1.05
N TYR A 44 8.26 -6.61 -1.96
CA TYR A 44 7.00 -5.85 -1.91
C TYR A 44 5.78 -6.72 -2.24
N ARG A 45 5.95 -7.86 -2.92
CA ARG A 45 4.89 -8.85 -3.12
C ARG A 45 4.22 -9.29 -1.81
N HIS A 46 4.99 -9.42 -0.73
CA HIS A 46 4.43 -9.72 0.58
C HIS A 46 3.51 -8.62 1.11
N ALA A 47 3.80 -7.36 0.76
CA ALA A 47 2.96 -6.23 1.12
C ALA A 47 1.66 -6.20 0.29
N THR A 48 1.70 -6.57 -1.00
CA THR A 48 0.46 -6.69 -1.80
C THR A 48 -0.46 -7.77 -1.26
N GLU A 49 0.08 -8.93 -0.87
CA GLU A 49 -0.71 -9.98 -0.19
C GLU A 49 -1.23 -9.54 1.19
N ALA A 50 -0.46 -8.70 1.90
CA ALA A 50 -0.90 -8.18 3.20
C ALA A 50 -2.07 -7.21 3.06
N LEU A 51 -2.09 -6.37 2.00
CA LEU A 51 -3.22 -5.49 1.71
C LEU A 51 -4.48 -6.30 1.36
N ALA A 52 -4.37 -7.29 0.48
CA ALA A 52 -5.51 -8.17 0.16
C ALA A 52 -6.07 -8.86 1.41
N ARG A 53 -5.21 -9.34 2.32
CA ARG A 53 -5.66 -9.90 3.61
C ARG A 53 -6.32 -8.86 4.51
N LEU A 54 -5.79 -7.63 4.56
CA LEU A 54 -6.38 -6.53 5.33
C LEU A 54 -7.80 -6.21 4.84
N CYS A 55 -8.00 -6.10 3.52
CA CYS A 55 -9.32 -5.83 2.94
C CYS A 55 -10.32 -6.96 3.24
N ASN A 56 -9.89 -8.22 3.15
CA ASN A 56 -10.73 -9.35 3.55
C ASN A 56 -11.10 -9.30 5.04
N GLN A 57 -10.15 -8.99 5.93
CA GLN A 57 -10.42 -8.86 7.36
C GLN A 57 -11.38 -7.70 7.65
N ALA A 58 -11.18 -6.55 7.00
CA ALA A 58 -12.10 -5.42 7.13
C ALA A 58 -13.52 -5.75 6.67
N ALA A 59 -13.69 -6.60 5.63
CA ALA A 59 -14.98 -7.10 5.19
C ALA A 59 -15.62 -8.04 6.25
N GLU A 60 -14.84 -8.90 6.89
CA GLU A 60 -15.33 -9.77 7.98
C GLU A 60 -15.82 -8.96 9.19
N ASP A 61 -15.09 -7.92 9.57
CA ASP A 61 -15.38 -7.05 10.73
C ASP A 61 -16.40 -5.95 10.41
N ALA A 62 -16.75 -5.78 9.13
CA ALA A 62 -17.70 -4.77 8.69
C ALA A 62 -19.13 -5.02 9.19
N PRO A 63 -19.88 -3.94 9.51
CA PRO A 63 -21.32 -4.03 9.67
C PRO A 63 -21.98 -4.65 8.43
N GLU A 64 -23.03 -5.45 8.62
CA GLU A 64 -23.77 -6.14 7.54
C GLU A 64 -24.13 -5.22 6.37
N THR A 65 -24.44 -3.95 6.67
CA THR A 65 -24.85 -2.95 5.67
C THR A 65 -23.70 -2.41 4.83
N ARG A 66 -22.45 -2.71 5.17
CA ARG A 66 -21.23 -2.25 4.50
C ARG A 66 -20.38 -3.39 3.96
N ARG A 67 -20.66 -4.62 4.34
CA ARG A 67 -19.86 -5.79 4.01
C ARG A 67 -19.67 -5.99 2.50
N GLU A 68 -20.75 -5.97 1.72
CA GLU A 68 -20.71 -6.19 0.26
C GLU A 68 -19.81 -5.19 -0.47
N GLU A 69 -19.80 -3.93 -0.01
CA GLU A 69 -18.94 -2.87 -0.56
C GLU A 69 -17.46 -3.21 -0.34
N ILE A 70 -17.09 -3.62 0.88
CA ILE A 70 -15.70 -3.96 1.21
C ILE A 70 -15.28 -5.32 0.63
N GLU A 71 -16.19 -6.29 0.51
CA GLU A 71 -15.93 -7.56 -0.19
C GLU A 71 -15.58 -7.32 -1.68
N THR A 72 -16.21 -6.32 -2.31
CA THR A 72 -15.88 -5.94 -3.68
C THR A 72 -14.46 -5.39 -3.75
N HIS A 73 -14.09 -4.48 -2.87
CA HIS A 73 -12.75 -3.94 -2.74
C HIS A 73 -11.71 -5.05 -2.46
N ALA A 74 -12.00 -5.97 -1.54
CA ALA A 74 -11.13 -7.10 -1.24
C ALA A 74 -10.88 -8.00 -2.47
N ALA A 75 -11.91 -8.24 -3.29
CA ALA A 75 -11.77 -9.02 -4.52
C ALA A 75 -10.87 -8.32 -5.56
N ASP A 76 -10.92 -6.99 -5.64
CA ASP A 76 -10.03 -6.23 -6.51
C ASP A 76 -8.57 -6.37 -6.03
N GLU A 77 -8.31 -6.23 -4.72
CA GLU A 77 -6.96 -6.37 -4.17
C GLU A 77 -6.40 -7.80 -4.29
N GLU A 78 -7.25 -8.83 -4.17
CA GLU A 78 -6.83 -10.21 -4.47
C GLU A 78 -6.38 -10.38 -5.93
N ALA A 79 -7.10 -9.77 -6.87
CA ALA A 79 -6.72 -9.79 -8.29
C ALA A 79 -5.41 -9.03 -8.55
N HIS A 80 -5.14 -7.96 -7.82
CA HIS A 80 -3.93 -7.15 -7.95
C HIS A 80 -2.65 -7.91 -7.58
N VAL A 81 -2.72 -8.93 -6.71
CA VAL A 81 -1.56 -9.81 -6.41
C VAL A 81 -1.03 -10.46 -7.69
N GLY A 82 -1.92 -10.93 -8.57
CA GLY A 82 -1.54 -11.52 -9.87
C GLY A 82 -0.87 -10.50 -10.81
N LEU A 83 -1.33 -9.25 -10.80
CA LEU A 83 -0.70 -8.17 -11.58
C LEU A 83 0.71 -7.84 -11.05
N TRP A 84 0.90 -7.92 -9.74
CA TRP A 84 2.23 -7.75 -9.15
C TRP A 84 3.16 -8.91 -9.50
N ASP A 85 2.66 -10.14 -9.60
CA ASP A 85 3.45 -11.31 -10.02
C ASP A 85 4.01 -11.15 -11.44
N ASP A 86 3.24 -10.56 -12.36
CA ASP A 86 3.72 -10.20 -13.70
C ASP A 86 4.88 -9.17 -13.63
N PHE A 87 4.79 -8.19 -12.74
CA PHE A 87 5.89 -7.26 -12.51
C PHE A 87 7.12 -7.96 -11.88
N VAL A 88 6.94 -8.86 -10.91
CA VAL A 88 8.04 -9.65 -10.33
C VAL A 88 8.80 -10.39 -11.43
N ALA A 89 8.09 -11.06 -12.32
CA ALA A 89 8.68 -11.79 -13.44
C ALA A 89 9.46 -10.85 -14.38
N ALA A 90 8.89 -9.72 -14.75
CA ALA A 90 9.52 -8.73 -15.63
C ALA A 90 10.77 -8.07 -15.01
N ALA A 91 10.76 -7.84 -13.71
CA ALA A 91 11.90 -7.32 -12.94
C ALA A 91 13.01 -8.37 -12.76
N GLY A 92 12.75 -9.64 -13.09
CA GLY A 92 13.67 -10.76 -12.85
C GLY A 92 13.74 -11.18 -11.39
N GLY A 93 12.68 -10.90 -10.63
CA GLY A 93 12.52 -11.32 -9.24
C GLY A 93 11.99 -12.76 -9.12
N GLU A 94 11.85 -13.22 -7.90
CA GLU A 94 11.31 -14.53 -7.56
C GLU A 94 10.09 -14.39 -6.65
N ILE A 95 9.04 -15.16 -6.93
CA ILE A 95 7.86 -15.30 -6.06
C ILE A 95 8.23 -16.23 -4.90
N GLY A 96 7.80 -15.89 -3.68
CA GLY A 96 8.01 -16.73 -2.50
C GLY A 96 9.41 -16.60 -1.87
N VAL A 97 10.13 -15.51 -2.16
CA VAL A 97 11.36 -15.19 -1.42
C VAL A 97 11.04 -15.00 0.07
N GLU A 98 11.98 -15.36 0.94
CA GLU A 98 11.84 -15.08 2.37
C GLU A 98 11.78 -13.57 2.63
N PRO A 99 10.82 -13.09 3.42
CA PRO A 99 10.74 -11.67 3.76
C PRO A 99 11.95 -11.23 4.59
N THR A 100 12.46 -10.04 4.32
CA THR A 100 13.40 -9.40 5.27
C THR A 100 12.69 -9.10 6.59
N ALA A 101 13.45 -8.76 7.63
CA ALA A 101 12.85 -8.39 8.92
C ALA A 101 11.91 -7.17 8.78
N GLU A 102 12.30 -6.21 7.97
CA GLU A 102 11.52 -4.99 7.68
C GLU A 102 10.26 -5.31 6.86
N THR A 103 10.36 -6.21 5.87
CA THR A 103 9.20 -6.70 5.12
C THR A 103 8.23 -7.45 6.04
N ALA A 104 8.73 -8.32 6.91
CA ALA A 104 7.90 -9.07 7.86
C ALA A 104 7.20 -8.13 8.87
N GLU A 105 7.89 -7.08 9.34
CA GLU A 105 7.31 -6.01 10.17
C GLU A 105 6.17 -5.30 9.44
N CYS A 106 6.39 -4.92 8.17
CA CYS A 106 5.37 -4.29 7.33
C CYS A 106 4.13 -5.19 7.17
N VAL A 107 4.33 -6.44 6.79
CA VAL A 107 3.25 -7.42 6.61
C VAL A 107 2.44 -7.60 7.90
N THR A 108 3.12 -7.71 9.05
CA THR A 108 2.46 -7.85 10.35
C THR A 108 1.63 -6.62 10.69
N THR A 109 2.14 -5.42 10.39
CA THR A 109 1.44 -4.16 10.66
C THR A 109 0.24 -3.97 9.73
N TRP A 110 0.41 -4.23 8.43
CA TRP A 110 -0.66 -4.03 7.45
C TRP A 110 -1.80 -5.04 7.63
N ALA A 111 -1.49 -6.30 7.89
CA ALA A 111 -2.48 -7.36 8.08
C ALA A 111 -2.93 -7.53 9.55
N ALA A 112 -2.77 -6.52 10.40
CA ALA A 112 -3.23 -6.60 11.78
C ALA A 112 -4.77 -6.58 11.83
N ALA A 113 -5.34 -7.56 12.53
CA ALA A 113 -6.78 -7.72 12.75
C ALA A 113 -7.12 -7.13 14.14
N ASP A 114 -7.44 -5.85 14.18
CA ASP A 114 -7.71 -5.11 15.42
C ASP A 114 -9.00 -4.28 15.34
N GLY A 115 -9.86 -4.64 14.38
CA GLY A 115 -11.22 -4.17 14.25
C GLY A 115 -11.43 -3.19 13.10
N TYR A 116 -12.67 -3.04 12.72
CA TYR A 116 -13.15 -2.38 11.51
C TYR A 116 -12.54 -0.99 11.25
N LEU A 117 -12.54 -0.09 12.24
CA LEU A 117 -12.04 1.29 12.05
C LEU A 117 -10.52 1.37 11.89
N PRO A 118 -9.68 0.69 12.70
CA PRO A 118 -8.24 0.62 12.46
C PRO A 118 -7.87 -0.02 11.13
N GLU A 119 -8.61 -1.04 10.68
CA GLU A 119 -8.41 -1.70 9.39
C GLU A 119 -8.70 -0.75 8.23
N LEU A 120 -9.84 -0.06 8.24
CA LEU A 120 -10.15 0.99 7.25
C LEU A 120 -9.11 2.10 7.23
N ALA A 121 -8.59 2.49 8.41
CA ALA A 121 -7.56 3.53 8.50
C ALA A 121 -6.23 3.10 7.85
N ARG A 122 -5.87 1.81 7.96
CA ARG A 122 -4.71 1.25 7.25
C ARG A 122 -4.96 1.18 5.74
N MET A 123 -6.14 0.70 5.29
CA MET A 123 -6.52 0.70 3.88
C MET A 123 -6.36 2.11 3.31
N TYR A 124 -7.00 3.11 3.93
CA TYR A 124 -6.86 4.51 3.54
C TYR A 124 -5.40 4.96 3.46
N ALA A 125 -4.60 4.66 4.50
CA ALA A 125 -3.21 5.08 4.54
C ALA A 125 -2.36 4.45 3.43
N ILE A 126 -2.59 3.17 3.10
CA ILE A 126 -1.87 2.47 2.05
C ILE A 126 -2.25 3.03 0.68
N GLU A 127 -3.53 3.20 0.41
CA GLU A 127 -4.07 3.52 -0.92
C GLU A 127 -4.03 5.01 -1.26
N SER A 128 -4.21 5.90 -0.28
CA SER A 128 -4.31 7.36 -0.53
C SER A 128 -3.07 7.98 -1.19
N GLY A 129 -1.91 7.35 -1.08
CA GLY A 129 -0.68 7.77 -1.75
C GLY A 129 -0.36 6.99 -3.03
N GLN A 130 -1.03 5.87 -3.27
CA GLN A 130 -0.68 4.96 -4.37
C GLN A 130 -0.82 5.56 -5.77
N PRO A 131 -1.82 6.40 -6.10
CA PRO A 131 -1.88 6.98 -7.44
C PRO A 131 -0.60 7.70 -7.84
N GLU A 132 -0.05 8.54 -6.97
CA GLU A 132 1.21 9.22 -7.24
C GLU A 132 2.40 8.27 -7.22
N ILE A 133 2.46 7.35 -6.27
CA ILE A 133 3.52 6.34 -6.15
C ILE A 133 3.53 5.44 -7.39
N ALA A 134 2.38 4.96 -7.84
CA ALA A 134 2.23 4.12 -9.03
C ALA A 134 2.68 4.86 -10.30
N ARG A 135 2.27 6.12 -10.46
CA ARG A 135 2.73 6.97 -11.56
C ARG A 135 4.25 7.11 -11.59
N VAL A 136 4.86 7.46 -10.46
CA VAL A 136 6.34 7.62 -10.37
C VAL A 136 7.06 6.29 -10.66
N LYS A 137 6.54 5.18 -10.16
CA LYS A 137 7.09 3.84 -10.46
C LYS A 137 7.01 3.54 -11.95
N ARG A 138 5.84 3.70 -12.57
CA ARG A 138 5.62 3.42 -14.00
C ARG A 138 6.52 4.27 -14.88
N GLU A 139 6.57 5.58 -14.65
CA GLU A 139 7.44 6.49 -15.39
C GLU A 139 8.93 6.09 -15.29
N GLY A 140 9.39 5.70 -14.10
CA GLY A 140 10.76 5.20 -13.89
C GLY A 140 11.03 3.89 -14.62
N LEU A 141 10.09 2.94 -14.57
CA LEU A 141 10.18 1.64 -15.25
C LEU A 141 10.31 1.80 -16.75
N GLU A 142 9.45 2.61 -17.36
CA GLU A 142 9.46 2.89 -18.80
C GLU A 142 10.75 3.60 -19.21
N ARG A 143 11.17 4.60 -18.45
CA ARG A 143 12.28 5.48 -18.81
C ARG A 143 13.66 4.85 -18.62
N PHE A 144 13.86 4.07 -17.55
CA PHE A 144 15.19 3.68 -17.10
C PHE A 144 15.42 2.17 -17.06
N TYR A 145 14.35 1.37 -16.85
CA TYR A 145 14.51 -0.05 -16.54
C TYR A 145 14.07 -0.98 -17.69
N GLY A 146 13.50 -0.41 -18.78
CA GLY A 146 13.09 -1.16 -19.96
C GLY A 146 11.91 -2.09 -19.69
N VAL A 147 11.10 -1.77 -18.68
CA VAL A 147 9.81 -2.40 -18.42
C VAL A 147 8.75 -1.49 -19.02
N ASP A 148 8.41 -1.78 -20.28
CA ASP A 148 7.39 -1.04 -21.00
C ASP A 148 5.98 -1.56 -20.64
N GLY A 149 4.97 -0.74 -20.93
CA GLY A 149 3.60 -0.86 -20.44
C GLY A 149 2.80 -2.11 -20.87
N GLY A 150 3.44 -3.26 -21.06
CA GLY A 150 2.77 -4.56 -21.19
C GLY A 150 2.11 -5.01 -19.88
N THR A 151 1.90 -6.31 -19.69
CA THR A 151 1.32 -6.89 -18.46
C THR A 151 2.09 -6.48 -17.21
N ALA A 152 3.41 -6.32 -17.31
CA ALA A 152 4.27 -5.88 -16.21
C ALA A 152 3.99 -4.46 -15.70
N GLY A 153 3.42 -3.59 -16.51
CA GLY A 153 3.02 -2.23 -16.12
C GLY A 153 1.57 -2.10 -15.65
N GLU A 154 0.78 -3.19 -15.79
CA GLU A 154 -0.66 -3.16 -15.52
C GLU A 154 -0.97 -2.82 -14.08
N TYR A 155 -0.27 -3.43 -13.11
CA TYR A 155 -0.41 -3.13 -11.69
C TYR A 155 -0.35 -1.61 -11.43
N PHE A 156 0.64 -0.93 -11.98
CA PHE A 156 0.84 0.50 -11.75
C PHE A 156 -0.25 1.35 -12.42
N ARG A 157 -0.72 0.95 -13.61
CA ARG A 157 -1.82 1.66 -14.29
C ARG A 157 -3.14 1.55 -13.53
N VAL A 158 -3.45 0.37 -13.05
CA VAL A 158 -4.66 0.13 -12.26
C VAL A 158 -4.64 0.99 -10.99
N HIS A 159 -3.54 0.98 -10.23
CA HIS A 159 -3.45 1.75 -8.98
C HIS A 159 -3.34 3.27 -9.20
N GLU A 160 -2.83 3.72 -10.36
CA GLU A 160 -2.86 5.14 -10.73
C GLU A 160 -4.30 5.66 -10.91
N GLU A 161 -5.23 4.79 -11.34
CA GLU A 161 -6.62 5.15 -11.63
C GLU A 161 -7.60 4.78 -10.51
N ALA A 162 -7.51 3.57 -9.95
CA ALA A 162 -8.50 2.99 -9.04
C ALA A 162 -8.35 3.47 -7.59
N ASP A 163 -7.12 3.66 -7.10
CA ASP A 163 -6.88 3.91 -5.67
C ASP A 163 -7.44 5.25 -5.16
N HIS A 164 -7.75 6.18 -6.05
CA HIS A 164 -8.52 7.37 -5.67
C HIS A 164 -9.90 7.01 -5.12
N ALA A 165 -10.61 6.08 -5.79
CA ALA A 165 -11.93 5.64 -5.37
C ALA A 165 -11.87 4.79 -4.10
N HIS A 166 -10.89 3.89 -3.97
CA HIS A 166 -10.66 3.05 -2.80
C HIS A 166 -10.35 3.89 -1.55
N ALA A 167 -9.47 4.90 -1.68
CA ALA A 167 -9.16 5.79 -0.57
C ALA A 167 -10.36 6.67 -0.16
N GLU A 168 -11.15 7.16 -1.13
CA GLU A 168 -12.38 7.91 -0.84
C GLU A 168 -13.42 7.04 -0.15
N GLU A 169 -13.56 5.77 -0.56
CA GLU A 169 -14.45 4.79 0.08
C GLU A 169 -14.05 4.57 1.53
N SER A 170 -12.80 4.21 1.79
CA SER A 170 -12.26 3.98 3.14
C SER A 170 -12.45 5.22 4.02
N ARG A 171 -12.17 6.42 3.49
CA ARG A 171 -12.40 7.68 4.18
C ARG A 171 -13.84 7.89 4.58
N ARG A 172 -14.77 7.71 3.65
CA ARG A 172 -16.21 7.85 3.88
C ARG A 172 -16.70 6.88 4.96
N LEU A 173 -16.27 5.61 4.90
CA LEU A 173 -16.63 4.59 5.89
C LEU A 173 -16.11 4.93 7.28
N ILE A 174 -14.89 5.46 7.38
CA ILE A 174 -14.34 5.96 8.64
C ILE A 174 -15.19 7.12 9.19
N GLU A 175 -15.50 8.11 8.35
CA GLU A 175 -16.30 9.28 8.75
C GLU A 175 -17.72 8.89 9.22
N GLU A 176 -18.30 7.84 8.63
CA GLU A 176 -19.63 7.34 9.00
C GLU A 176 -19.66 6.56 10.34
N ALA A 177 -18.58 5.82 10.64
CA ALA A 177 -18.53 4.90 11.76
C ALA A 177 -17.80 5.45 13.00
N MET A 178 -16.88 6.40 12.81
CA MET A 178 -15.99 6.91 13.86
C MET A 178 -16.71 7.81 14.85
N SER A 179 -16.49 7.58 16.13
CA SER A 179 -16.82 8.50 17.22
C SER A 179 -15.56 9.24 17.71
N PRO A 180 -15.72 10.32 18.50
CA PRO A 180 -14.56 11.00 19.09
C PRO A 180 -13.65 10.12 19.97
N ALA A 181 -14.17 8.99 20.46
CA ALA A 181 -13.37 8.03 21.24
C ALA A 181 -12.44 7.19 20.39
N ASP A 182 -12.71 7.08 19.08
CA ASP A 182 -11.96 6.24 18.13
C ASP A 182 -10.85 7.00 17.41
N GLU A 183 -10.85 8.35 17.48
CA GLU A 183 -9.94 9.21 16.71
C GLU A 183 -8.46 8.85 16.87
N ASP A 184 -8.01 8.60 18.10
CA ASP A 184 -6.60 8.28 18.35
C ASP A 184 -6.21 6.92 17.77
N ALA A 185 -7.10 5.92 17.84
CA ALA A 185 -6.86 4.59 17.26
C ALA A 185 -6.80 4.64 15.72
N VAL A 186 -7.69 5.41 15.09
CA VAL A 186 -7.69 5.63 13.63
C VAL A 186 -6.39 6.29 13.16
N VAL A 187 -5.95 7.34 13.86
CA VAL A 187 -4.69 8.04 13.52
C VAL A 187 -3.48 7.12 13.72
N GLU A 188 -3.43 6.38 14.84
CA GLU A 188 -2.31 5.44 15.12
C GLU A 188 -2.24 4.33 14.09
N ALA A 189 -3.37 3.76 13.68
CA ALA A 189 -3.43 2.74 12.65
C ALA A 189 -2.89 3.25 11.29
N ALA A 190 -3.34 4.43 10.86
CA ALA A 190 -2.85 5.06 9.64
C ALA A 190 -1.34 5.38 9.72
N GLU A 191 -0.87 5.98 10.82
CA GLU A 191 0.55 6.28 11.02
C GLU A 191 1.41 5.02 11.02
N SER A 192 0.93 3.94 11.64
CA SER A 192 1.64 2.65 11.65
C SER A 192 1.81 2.10 10.25
N ALA A 193 0.79 2.21 9.38
CA ALA A 193 0.84 1.75 7.99
C ALA A 193 1.85 2.56 7.15
N PHE A 194 1.85 3.88 7.25
CA PHE A 194 2.83 4.73 6.57
C PHE A 194 4.26 4.40 7.00
N ARG A 195 4.50 4.30 8.31
CA ARG A 195 5.81 3.95 8.87
C ARG A 195 6.27 2.57 8.43
N ALA A 196 5.38 1.59 8.39
CA ALA A 196 5.68 0.23 7.97
C ALA A 196 6.10 0.16 6.49
N ASN A 197 5.44 0.93 5.62
CA ASN A 197 5.83 1.04 4.21
C ASN A 197 7.24 1.66 4.06
N TRP A 198 7.54 2.72 4.80
CA TRP A 198 8.88 3.31 4.85
C TRP A 198 9.93 2.28 5.28
N ARG A 199 9.64 1.53 6.36
CA ARG A 199 10.53 0.50 6.90
C ARG A 199 10.78 -0.65 5.91
N LEU A 200 9.77 -1.08 5.15
CA LEU A 200 9.95 -2.08 4.09
C LEU A 200 11.02 -1.62 3.09
N LEU A 201 11.00 -0.34 2.71
CA LEU A 201 11.99 0.21 1.79
C LEU A 201 13.41 0.25 2.39
N ASP A 202 13.57 0.45 3.71
CA ASP A 202 14.86 0.29 4.39
C ASP A 202 15.44 -1.12 4.16
N GLY A 203 14.59 -2.15 4.17
CA GLY A 203 14.96 -3.56 3.97
C GLY A 203 15.41 -3.91 2.56
N VAL A 204 15.11 -3.08 1.55
CA VAL A 204 15.45 -3.32 0.13
C VAL A 204 16.42 -2.30 -0.46
N ASN A 205 16.70 -1.21 0.26
CA ASN A 205 17.60 -0.14 -0.18
C ASN A 205 19.08 -0.54 -0.09
#